data_ae696caedca2b47972bf899552094dc8
#
_entry.id   ae696caedca2b47972bf899552094dc8
#
_cell.length_a   1.000
_cell.length_b   1.000
_cell.length_c   1.000
_cell.angle_alpha   90.00
_cell.angle_beta   90.00
_cell.angle_gamma   90.00
#
_symmetry.space_group_name_H-M   'P 1'
#
loop_
_entity.id
_entity.type
_entity.pdbx_description
1 polymer ?
#
loop_
_entity_poly.entity_id
_entity_poly.type
_entity_poly.pdbx_seq_one_letter_code
_entity_poly.pdbx_strand_id
1 'polypeptide(L)'
;MMGYKDVYRDWLSWCDDAEKKELLLLKDEKEIEDRFYRDLEFGTAGLRGIMGAGSNRMNKYNVRKATKGFADYLQDTYGKRCQDGVIIAYDSRNNSADFAAEAAHVLCAAGIPVKFFTEPEPIPVLSFSVRHFRAAGGIVITASHNPKEYNGYKVYGPDGGQLVPRDANVLSRYVENISDLAHIPCTGSKELLTRLGQDTVDLFIEEIYKQSTLKGNAGNLKIVYTPIHGSGNIPVRKILKRGGFTDVHIVESQEKPDGNFPTVSAPNPENQDALQLGIKLAGEIGADIVIGTDPDSDRIGAAVLHNGKYFLISGSRMGALLVNYLLMMKGKELTGKSTIITTIVTGGIGRDIAGKYGVQVEETLTGFKYIGEKMSQYEKDGSHEFIFGYEESYGYLAGTHARDKDAVVTALLICEMADYFKKQGKTLIDVLAELSKEYGYCLDKLSSYTLAGKKGLAKIADIMAALRAKDVQEILPDIEEVRDYAKGIDGLPAENVLKFILKDHSWIAVRPSGTEPKIKVYCSLKGKDEEETSRRFLMYKEIWEREFDL
;
A
#
# COMPACT_ATOMS: atom_id res chain seq x y z
N MET A 1 -17.18 -26.07 19.12
CA MET A 1 -17.18 -25.32 17.83
C MET A 1 -18.08 -26.08 16.87
N MET A 2 -18.98 -25.36 16.17
CA MET A 2 -19.74 -25.95 15.06
C MET A 2 -18.75 -26.40 13.97
N GLY A 3 -19.00 -27.54 13.36
CA GLY A 3 -18.22 -27.98 12.21
C GLY A 3 -18.55 -27.13 10.99
N TYR A 4 -17.64 -27.02 10.00
CA TYR A 4 -17.86 -26.20 8.80
C TYR A 4 -19.17 -26.55 8.05
N LYS A 5 -19.62 -27.83 8.12
CA LYS A 5 -20.91 -28.27 7.54
C LYS A 5 -22.12 -27.66 8.24
N ASP A 6 -22.02 -27.45 9.54
CA ASP A 6 -23.12 -26.86 10.31
C ASP A 6 -23.22 -25.37 10.01
N VAL A 7 -22.06 -24.67 9.90
CA VAL A 7 -22.00 -23.26 9.47
C VAL A 7 -22.53 -23.10 8.04
N TYR A 8 -22.15 -23.99 7.11
CA TYR A 8 -22.67 -23.99 5.74
C TYR A 8 -24.19 -24.15 5.70
N ARG A 9 -24.78 -25.09 6.48
CA ARG A 9 -26.23 -25.28 6.54
C ARG A 9 -26.95 -24.08 7.16
N ASP A 10 -26.35 -23.49 8.19
CA ASP A 10 -26.86 -22.27 8.80
C ASP A 10 -26.93 -21.14 7.78
N TRP A 11 -25.85 -20.87 7.03
CA TRP A 11 -25.82 -19.88 5.96
C TRP A 11 -26.92 -20.11 4.90
N LEU A 12 -27.13 -21.35 4.47
CA LEU A 12 -28.20 -21.71 3.52
C LEU A 12 -29.61 -21.38 4.06
N SER A 13 -29.79 -21.30 5.37
CA SER A 13 -31.09 -21.02 5.97
C SER A 13 -31.52 -19.55 5.87
N TRP A 14 -30.54 -18.63 5.90
CA TRP A 14 -30.82 -17.19 6.04
C TRP A 14 -30.21 -16.30 4.96
N CYS A 15 -29.17 -16.71 4.21
CA CYS A 15 -28.61 -15.89 3.14
C CYS A 15 -29.64 -15.71 2.02
N ASP A 16 -29.48 -14.65 1.22
CA ASP A 16 -30.40 -14.39 0.12
C ASP A 16 -30.28 -15.36 -1.05
N ASP A 17 -31.18 -15.23 -2.02
CA ASP A 17 -31.31 -16.20 -3.10
C ASP A 17 -30.08 -16.28 -4.01
N ALA A 18 -29.32 -15.18 -4.15
CA ALA A 18 -28.14 -15.15 -5.00
C ALA A 18 -27.00 -15.96 -4.37
N GLU A 19 -26.66 -15.70 -3.10
CA GLU A 19 -25.65 -16.46 -2.37
C GLU A 19 -26.08 -17.91 -2.14
N LYS A 20 -27.38 -18.15 -1.85
CA LYS A 20 -27.94 -19.51 -1.72
C LYS A 20 -27.75 -20.31 -3.00
N LYS A 21 -28.02 -19.70 -4.15
CA LYS A 21 -27.79 -20.34 -5.44
C LYS A 21 -26.32 -20.66 -5.68
N GLU A 22 -25.42 -19.72 -5.35
CA GLU A 22 -23.96 -19.93 -5.43
C GLU A 22 -23.54 -21.11 -4.57
N LEU A 23 -23.95 -21.13 -3.30
CA LEU A 23 -23.60 -22.20 -2.35
C LEU A 23 -24.11 -23.58 -2.78
N LEU A 24 -25.35 -23.66 -3.30
CA LEU A 24 -25.93 -24.92 -3.78
C LEU A 24 -25.25 -25.50 -5.04
N LEU A 25 -24.53 -24.67 -5.80
CA LEU A 25 -23.76 -25.07 -6.97
C LEU A 25 -22.40 -25.65 -6.60
N LEU A 26 -21.92 -25.50 -5.37
CA LEU A 26 -20.64 -26.04 -4.90
C LEU A 26 -20.72 -27.57 -4.83
N LYS A 27 -19.80 -28.23 -5.52
CA LYS A 27 -19.71 -29.71 -5.56
C LYS A 27 -18.47 -30.23 -4.85
N ASP A 28 -17.44 -29.40 -4.73
CA ASP A 28 -16.18 -29.76 -4.07
C ASP A 28 -16.29 -29.52 -2.57
N GLU A 29 -16.18 -30.61 -1.82
CA GLU A 29 -16.18 -30.59 -0.35
C GLU A 29 -15.05 -29.72 0.24
N LYS A 30 -13.89 -29.70 -0.41
CA LYS A 30 -12.76 -28.87 0.03
C LYS A 30 -13.05 -27.37 -0.15
N GLU A 31 -13.73 -27.00 -1.23
CA GLU A 31 -14.16 -25.62 -1.44
C GLU A 31 -15.20 -25.20 -0.40
N ILE A 32 -16.15 -26.09 -0.05
CA ILE A 32 -17.11 -25.85 1.03
C ILE A 32 -16.38 -25.70 2.37
N GLU A 33 -15.44 -26.59 2.67
CA GLU A 33 -14.64 -26.48 3.89
C GLU A 33 -13.87 -25.14 3.92
N ASP A 34 -13.18 -24.75 2.85
CA ASP A 34 -12.40 -23.51 2.77
C ASP A 34 -13.27 -22.27 2.97
N ARG A 35 -14.52 -22.30 2.53
CA ARG A 35 -15.46 -21.19 2.71
C ARG A 35 -16.02 -21.04 4.12
N PHE A 36 -16.00 -22.12 4.94
CA PHE A 36 -16.74 -22.19 6.21
C PHE A 36 -15.94 -22.71 7.40
N TYR A 37 -14.63 -23.05 7.25
CA TYR A 37 -13.84 -23.58 8.37
C TYR A 37 -13.51 -22.53 9.44
N ARG A 38 -13.64 -21.24 9.10
CA ARG A 38 -13.49 -20.07 9.98
C ARG A 38 -14.24 -18.87 9.44
N ASP A 39 -14.32 -17.81 10.23
CA ASP A 39 -14.74 -16.49 9.76
C ASP A 39 -13.57 -15.77 9.06
N LEU A 40 -13.90 -14.86 8.13
CA LEU A 40 -12.93 -13.94 7.55
C LEU A 40 -12.48 -12.97 8.65
N GLU A 41 -11.21 -13.06 9.00
CA GLU A 41 -10.62 -12.32 10.11
C GLU A 41 -10.48 -10.83 9.78
N PHE A 42 -10.93 -9.98 10.71
CA PHE A 42 -10.62 -8.55 10.70
C PHE A 42 -9.26 -8.33 11.33
N GLY A 43 -8.22 -8.35 10.50
CA GLY A 43 -6.84 -8.16 10.94
C GLY A 43 -6.42 -6.69 11.05
N THR A 44 -5.15 -6.47 11.36
CA THR A 44 -4.55 -5.11 11.49
C THR A 44 -4.52 -4.31 10.18
N ALA A 45 -4.89 -4.93 9.05
CA ALA A 45 -5.04 -4.29 7.74
C ALA A 45 -6.51 -4.22 7.27
N GLY A 46 -7.48 -4.53 8.15
CA GLY A 46 -8.89 -4.67 7.83
C GLY A 46 -9.25 -6.08 7.34
N LEU A 47 -10.32 -6.22 6.55
CA LEU A 47 -10.66 -7.47 5.86
C LEU A 47 -9.94 -7.56 4.51
N ARG A 48 -9.54 -8.77 4.15
CA ARG A 48 -9.08 -9.10 2.78
C ARG A 48 -9.36 -10.57 2.50
N GLY A 49 -10.03 -10.87 1.40
CA GLY A 49 -10.36 -12.24 1.04
C GLY A 49 -10.83 -12.38 -0.41
N ILE A 50 -10.95 -13.64 -0.83
CA ILE A 50 -11.59 -14.00 -2.09
C ILE A 50 -13.08 -13.68 -1.98
N MET A 51 -13.65 -13.10 -3.03
CA MET A 51 -15.08 -12.79 -3.10
C MET A 51 -15.92 -14.07 -3.24
N GLY A 52 -17.11 -14.06 -2.64
CA GLY A 52 -18.09 -15.16 -2.74
C GLY A 52 -18.89 -15.37 -1.48
N ALA A 53 -19.85 -16.28 -1.53
CA ALA A 53 -20.66 -16.68 -0.39
C ALA A 53 -19.86 -17.53 0.60
N GLY A 54 -20.01 -17.26 1.91
CA GLY A 54 -19.35 -18.01 2.99
C GLY A 54 -18.74 -17.12 4.07
N SER A 55 -18.54 -17.68 5.26
CA SER A 55 -18.00 -16.95 6.41
C SER A 55 -16.54 -16.52 6.20
N ASN A 56 -15.75 -17.29 5.43
CA ASN A 56 -14.34 -17.02 5.09
C ASN A 56 -14.21 -16.43 3.67
N ARG A 57 -15.15 -15.58 3.25
CA ARG A 57 -15.16 -14.91 1.95
C ARG A 57 -15.50 -13.45 2.11
N MET A 58 -15.03 -12.64 1.15
CA MET A 58 -15.45 -11.24 1.06
C MET A 58 -16.82 -11.15 0.40
N ASN A 59 -17.84 -10.71 1.15
CA ASN A 59 -19.23 -10.58 0.73
C ASN A 59 -19.93 -9.50 1.56
N LYS A 60 -21.16 -9.16 1.16
CA LYS A 60 -21.95 -8.11 1.82
C LYS A 60 -22.21 -8.36 3.31
N TYR A 61 -22.34 -9.61 3.75
CA TYR A 61 -22.59 -9.93 5.17
C TYR A 61 -21.36 -9.66 6.03
N ASN A 62 -20.16 -10.04 5.55
CA ASN A 62 -18.91 -9.74 6.23
C ASN A 62 -18.60 -8.23 6.20
N VAL A 63 -18.97 -7.52 5.12
CA VAL A 63 -18.91 -6.05 5.07
C VAL A 63 -19.86 -5.43 6.10
N ARG A 64 -21.11 -5.89 6.19
CA ARG A 64 -22.07 -5.42 7.20
C ARG A 64 -21.56 -5.69 8.62
N LYS A 65 -21.04 -6.89 8.88
CA LYS A 65 -20.43 -7.27 10.17
C LYS A 65 -19.31 -6.29 10.56
N ALA A 66 -18.34 -6.08 9.67
CA ALA A 66 -17.24 -5.16 9.89
C ALA A 66 -17.72 -3.72 10.12
N THR A 67 -18.67 -3.27 9.31
CA THR A 67 -19.21 -1.91 9.42
C THR A 67 -20.03 -1.68 10.68
N LYS A 68 -20.81 -2.69 11.13
CA LYS A 68 -21.53 -2.61 12.41
C LYS A 68 -20.56 -2.53 13.57
N GLY A 69 -19.51 -3.36 13.56
CA GLY A 69 -18.44 -3.27 14.58
C GLY A 69 -17.75 -1.92 14.55
N PHE A 70 -17.50 -1.36 13.36
CA PHE A 70 -16.92 -0.01 13.24
C PHE A 70 -17.86 1.08 13.74
N ALA A 71 -19.17 0.98 13.48
CA ALA A 71 -20.17 1.92 13.99
C ALA A 71 -20.18 1.93 15.54
N ASP A 72 -20.19 0.74 16.15
CA ASP A 72 -20.17 0.60 17.61
C ASP A 72 -18.87 1.15 18.22
N TYR A 73 -17.73 0.83 17.59
CA TYR A 73 -16.42 1.38 17.96
C TYR A 73 -16.40 2.91 17.91
N LEU A 74 -16.95 3.53 16.86
CA LEU A 74 -17.02 4.98 16.72
C LEU A 74 -17.88 5.63 17.82
N GLN A 75 -19.03 5.04 18.10
CA GLN A 75 -19.95 5.55 19.12
C GLN A 75 -19.34 5.50 20.52
N ASP A 76 -18.69 4.37 20.85
CA ASP A 76 -18.07 4.18 22.16
C ASP A 76 -16.79 4.99 22.34
N THR A 77 -15.95 5.06 21.28
CA THR A 77 -14.64 5.71 21.34
C THR A 77 -14.74 7.24 21.23
N TYR A 78 -15.58 7.73 20.32
CA TYR A 78 -15.65 9.15 19.98
C TYR A 78 -16.93 9.84 20.45
N GLY A 79 -17.92 9.08 20.95
CA GLY A 79 -19.17 9.64 21.46
C GLY A 79 -19.85 10.57 20.45
N LYS A 80 -20.11 11.83 20.83
CA LYS A 80 -20.78 12.80 19.93
C LYS A 80 -20.02 13.09 18.64
N ARG A 81 -18.68 12.90 18.62
CA ARG A 81 -17.88 13.10 17.39
C ARG A 81 -18.18 12.08 16.30
N CYS A 82 -18.85 10.96 16.58
CA CYS A 82 -19.30 10.07 15.53
C CYS A 82 -20.26 10.78 14.53
N GLN A 83 -20.89 11.88 14.96
CA GLN A 83 -21.76 12.74 14.12
C GLN A 83 -20.97 13.60 13.12
N ASP A 84 -19.63 13.70 13.22
CA ASP A 84 -18.78 14.28 12.19
C ASP A 84 -18.77 13.40 10.92
N GLY A 85 -19.28 12.17 11.04
CA GLY A 85 -19.55 11.24 9.98
C GLY A 85 -18.35 10.43 9.51
N VAL A 86 -18.56 9.58 8.52
CA VAL A 86 -17.56 8.68 7.92
C VAL A 86 -17.47 8.94 6.42
N ILE A 87 -16.24 9.00 5.89
CA ILE A 87 -15.99 9.08 4.45
C ILE A 87 -15.89 7.65 3.90
N ILE A 88 -16.54 7.38 2.77
CA ILE A 88 -16.44 6.08 2.08
C ILE A 88 -15.98 6.28 0.64
N ALA A 89 -14.89 5.59 0.27
CA ALA A 89 -14.40 5.46 -1.09
C ALA A 89 -14.22 3.98 -1.47
N TYR A 90 -14.02 3.73 -2.74
CA TYR A 90 -13.81 2.38 -3.27
C TYR A 90 -13.01 2.43 -4.57
N ASP A 91 -12.36 1.31 -4.91
CA ASP A 91 -11.60 1.14 -6.14
C ASP A 91 -12.46 0.59 -7.29
N SER A 92 -11.81 0.28 -8.42
CA SER A 92 -12.46 -0.23 -9.63
C SER A 92 -12.83 -1.73 -9.58
N ARG A 93 -12.53 -2.45 -8.49
CA ARG A 93 -12.77 -3.89 -8.39
C ARG A 93 -14.23 -4.25 -8.46
N ASN A 94 -14.51 -5.46 -8.95
CA ASN A 94 -15.85 -6.03 -8.92
C ASN A 94 -16.41 -5.99 -7.49
N ASN A 95 -17.67 -5.65 -7.34
CA ASN A 95 -18.41 -5.49 -6.08
C ASN A 95 -17.92 -4.36 -5.15
N SER A 96 -16.88 -3.58 -5.49
CA SER A 96 -16.40 -2.51 -4.62
C SER A 96 -17.47 -1.45 -4.37
N ALA A 97 -18.19 -1.02 -5.40
CA ALA A 97 -19.28 -0.06 -5.27
C ALA A 97 -20.44 -0.61 -4.40
N ASP A 98 -20.82 -1.88 -4.61
CA ASP A 98 -21.90 -2.53 -3.85
C ASP A 98 -21.51 -2.69 -2.37
N PHE A 99 -20.29 -3.15 -2.08
CA PHE A 99 -19.80 -3.26 -0.70
C PHE A 99 -19.68 -1.90 -0.01
N ALA A 100 -19.27 -0.86 -0.74
CA ALA A 100 -19.23 0.50 -0.22
C ALA A 100 -20.64 1.03 0.11
N ALA A 101 -21.64 0.73 -0.75
CA ALA A 101 -23.03 1.07 -0.50
C ALA A 101 -23.60 0.32 0.71
N GLU A 102 -23.28 -0.98 0.87
CA GLU A 102 -23.67 -1.76 2.06
C GLU A 102 -23.09 -1.15 3.34
N ALA A 103 -21.80 -0.75 3.32
CA ALA A 103 -21.19 -0.07 4.46
C ALA A 103 -21.89 1.26 4.77
N ALA A 104 -22.22 2.06 3.75
CA ALA A 104 -22.96 3.31 3.93
C ALA A 104 -24.34 3.07 4.56
N HIS A 105 -25.07 2.07 4.12
CA HIS A 105 -26.40 1.73 4.66
C HIS A 105 -26.34 1.31 6.13
N VAL A 106 -25.34 0.51 6.53
CA VAL A 106 -25.17 0.10 7.94
C VAL A 106 -24.84 1.30 8.84
N LEU A 107 -23.94 2.20 8.41
CA LEU A 107 -23.64 3.42 9.16
C LEU A 107 -24.84 4.32 9.30
N CYS A 108 -25.60 4.55 8.24
CA CYS A 108 -26.83 5.33 8.27
C CYS A 108 -27.89 4.69 9.20
N ALA A 109 -27.99 3.35 9.21
CA ALA A 109 -28.88 2.62 10.13
C ALA A 109 -28.45 2.79 11.61
N ALA A 110 -27.15 2.96 11.86
CA ALA A 110 -26.59 3.28 13.17
C ALA A 110 -26.70 4.78 13.54
N GLY A 111 -27.30 5.61 12.69
CA GLY A 111 -27.43 7.05 12.90
C GLY A 111 -26.16 7.86 12.67
N ILE A 112 -25.17 7.31 11.96
CA ILE A 112 -23.91 7.97 11.66
C ILE A 112 -23.97 8.57 10.25
N PRO A 113 -23.69 9.88 10.07
CA PRO A 113 -23.65 10.52 8.77
C PRO A 113 -22.54 9.92 7.88
N VAL A 114 -22.80 9.81 6.59
CA VAL A 114 -21.87 9.26 5.60
C VAL A 114 -21.67 10.26 4.46
N LYS A 115 -20.41 10.49 4.09
CA LYS A 115 -20.02 11.14 2.84
C LYS A 115 -19.45 10.08 1.90
N PHE A 116 -20.10 9.86 0.79
CA PHE A 116 -19.91 8.72 -0.10
C PHE A 116 -19.46 9.17 -1.48
N PHE A 117 -18.32 8.69 -1.96
CA PHE A 117 -17.89 8.91 -3.33
C PHE A 117 -18.73 8.06 -4.29
N THR A 118 -19.24 8.69 -5.36
CA THR A 118 -20.12 8.03 -6.33
C THR A 118 -19.36 7.32 -7.45
N GLU A 119 -18.07 7.62 -7.59
CA GLU A 119 -17.15 7.02 -8.55
C GLU A 119 -15.95 6.38 -7.81
N PRO A 120 -15.24 5.44 -8.45
CA PRO A 120 -14.01 4.90 -7.88
C PRO A 120 -12.97 6.00 -7.64
N GLU A 121 -12.46 6.10 -6.41
CA GLU A 121 -11.49 7.12 -6.05
C GLU A 121 -10.28 6.53 -5.33
N PRO A 122 -9.09 7.15 -5.50
CA PRO A 122 -7.85 6.75 -4.85
C PRO A 122 -7.90 6.78 -3.31
N ILE A 123 -7.13 5.90 -2.68
CA ILE A 123 -6.90 5.94 -1.22
C ILE A 123 -6.47 7.33 -0.73
N PRO A 124 -5.50 8.03 -1.36
CA PRO A 124 -5.11 9.35 -0.88
C PRO A 124 -6.23 10.38 -0.93
N VAL A 125 -7.20 10.25 -1.86
CA VAL A 125 -8.40 11.10 -1.88
C VAL A 125 -9.27 10.83 -0.65
N LEU A 126 -9.44 9.55 -0.25
CA LEU A 126 -10.13 9.22 1.01
C LEU A 126 -9.40 9.83 2.21
N SER A 127 -8.09 9.58 2.35
CA SER A 127 -7.27 10.06 3.46
C SER A 127 -7.34 11.59 3.59
N PHE A 128 -7.20 12.30 2.48
CA PHE A 128 -7.40 13.75 2.40
C PHE A 128 -8.80 14.16 2.84
N SER A 129 -9.85 13.50 2.33
CA SER A 129 -11.24 13.85 2.62
C SER A 129 -11.60 13.67 4.09
N VAL A 130 -11.10 12.60 4.75
CA VAL A 130 -11.28 12.41 6.20
C VAL A 130 -10.73 13.62 6.96
N ARG A 131 -9.54 14.10 6.62
CA ARG A 131 -8.91 15.26 7.23
C ARG A 131 -9.61 16.56 6.89
N HIS A 132 -9.91 16.77 5.61
CA HIS A 132 -10.54 18.00 5.10
C HIS A 132 -11.93 18.24 5.71
N PHE A 133 -12.75 17.21 5.77
CA PHE A 133 -14.09 17.27 6.38
C PHE A 133 -14.10 17.04 7.90
N ARG A 134 -12.93 16.78 8.51
CA ARG A 134 -12.77 16.44 9.92
C ARG A 134 -13.65 15.29 10.37
N ALA A 135 -13.84 14.30 9.48
CA ALA A 135 -14.70 13.16 9.75
C ALA A 135 -14.19 12.30 10.92
N ALA A 136 -15.09 11.55 11.55
CA ALA A 136 -14.76 10.63 12.63
C ALA A 136 -13.91 9.43 12.17
N GLY A 137 -13.92 9.15 10.85
CA GLY A 137 -13.10 8.11 10.23
C GLY A 137 -13.41 7.91 8.77
N GLY A 138 -12.83 6.86 8.17
CA GLY A 138 -13.03 6.52 6.77
C GLY A 138 -13.05 5.02 6.52
N ILE A 139 -13.67 4.63 5.42
CA ILE A 139 -13.70 3.27 4.89
C ILE A 139 -13.27 3.30 3.43
N VAL A 140 -12.36 2.40 3.04
CA VAL A 140 -12.12 2.15 1.62
C VAL A 140 -12.31 0.68 1.28
N ILE A 141 -13.06 0.42 0.22
CA ILE A 141 -13.28 -0.93 -0.31
C ILE A 141 -12.27 -1.16 -1.42
N THR A 142 -11.26 -1.98 -1.14
CA THR A 142 -10.17 -2.30 -2.06
C THR A 142 -9.36 -3.50 -1.56
N ALA A 143 -8.79 -4.25 -2.49
CA ALA A 143 -7.72 -5.19 -2.21
C ALA A 143 -6.38 -4.76 -2.85
N SER A 144 -6.22 -3.45 -3.14
CA SER A 144 -5.01 -2.87 -3.75
C SER A 144 -4.62 -3.63 -5.03
N HIS A 145 -3.43 -4.15 -5.12
CA HIS A 145 -2.84 -4.84 -6.26
C HIS A 145 -3.11 -6.35 -6.33
N ASN A 146 -3.94 -6.92 -5.44
CA ASN A 146 -4.25 -8.36 -5.48
C ASN A 146 -4.98 -8.75 -6.78
N PRO A 147 -4.97 -10.05 -7.17
CA PRO A 147 -5.74 -10.55 -8.29
C PRO A 147 -7.24 -10.21 -8.21
N LYS A 148 -7.94 -10.31 -9.35
CA LYS A 148 -9.34 -9.88 -9.51
C LYS A 148 -10.36 -10.57 -8.60
N GLU A 149 -10.03 -11.78 -8.13
CA GLU A 149 -10.89 -12.57 -7.26
C GLU A 149 -10.97 -12.00 -5.83
N TYR A 150 -10.04 -11.12 -5.45
CA TYR A 150 -9.95 -10.52 -4.11
C TYR A 150 -10.68 -9.19 -4.02
N ASN A 151 -11.24 -8.94 -2.84
CA ASN A 151 -11.62 -7.61 -2.41
C ASN A 151 -11.28 -7.43 -0.91
N GLY A 152 -11.45 -6.21 -0.38
CA GLY A 152 -11.10 -5.92 0.99
C GLY A 152 -11.85 -4.71 1.53
N TYR A 153 -11.65 -4.47 2.84
CA TYR A 153 -12.29 -3.41 3.60
C TYR A 153 -11.26 -2.84 4.57
N LYS A 154 -10.80 -1.62 4.34
CA LYS A 154 -9.82 -0.94 5.20
C LYS A 154 -10.50 0.18 5.97
N VAL A 155 -10.07 0.41 7.22
CA VAL A 155 -10.60 1.46 8.11
C VAL A 155 -9.52 2.49 8.41
N TYR A 156 -9.93 3.75 8.38
CA TYR A 156 -9.10 4.93 8.63
C TYR A 156 -9.61 5.69 9.86
N GLY A 157 -8.69 6.18 10.65
CA GLY A 157 -8.96 7.03 11.82
C GLY A 157 -9.26 8.49 11.43
N PRO A 158 -9.62 9.34 12.42
CA PRO A 158 -9.96 10.74 12.19
C PRO A 158 -8.77 11.60 11.73
N ASP A 159 -7.56 11.09 11.83
CA ASP A 159 -6.34 11.71 11.29
C ASP A 159 -6.13 11.44 9.80
N GLY A 160 -6.96 10.57 9.18
CA GLY A 160 -6.85 10.14 7.80
C GLY A 160 -5.85 9.00 7.57
N GLY A 161 -5.25 8.44 8.63
CA GLY A 161 -4.38 7.27 8.58
C GLY A 161 -5.13 5.96 8.74
N GLN A 162 -4.63 4.90 8.11
CA GLN A 162 -5.14 3.55 8.38
C GLN A 162 -4.89 3.20 9.85
N LEU A 163 -5.85 2.53 10.51
CA LEU A 163 -5.72 2.19 11.92
C LEU A 163 -4.44 1.38 12.19
N VAL A 164 -3.66 1.82 13.17
CA VAL A 164 -2.50 1.06 13.67
C VAL A 164 -2.96 -0.15 14.49
N PRO A 165 -2.10 -1.18 14.71
CA PRO A 165 -2.50 -2.41 15.39
C PRO A 165 -3.17 -2.21 16.73
N ARG A 166 -2.75 -1.21 17.52
CA ARG A 166 -3.38 -0.88 18.80
C ARG A 166 -4.88 -0.64 18.64
N ASP A 167 -5.26 0.22 17.71
CA ASP A 167 -6.66 0.63 17.51
C ASP A 167 -7.43 -0.40 16.66
N ALA A 168 -6.76 -1.02 15.68
CA ALA A 168 -7.32 -2.11 14.88
C ALA A 168 -7.71 -3.33 15.73
N ASN A 169 -6.90 -3.71 16.73
CA ASN A 169 -7.21 -4.80 17.64
C ASN A 169 -8.39 -4.48 18.57
N VAL A 170 -8.59 -3.21 18.91
CA VAL A 170 -9.80 -2.80 19.64
C VAL A 170 -11.02 -2.96 18.74
N LEU A 171 -10.96 -2.42 17.52
CA LEU A 171 -12.04 -2.56 16.53
C LEU A 171 -12.37 -4.03 16.23
N SER A 172 -11.36 -4.91 16.10
CA SER A 172 -11.56 -6.35 15.86
C SER A 172 -12.50 -6.98 16.89
N ARG A 173 -12.36 -6.60 18.17
CA ARG A 173 -13.24 -7.12 19.24
C ARG A 173 -14.70 -6.70 19.06
N TYR A 174 -14.96 -5.48 18.57
CA TYR A 174 -16.33 -5.06 18.23
C TYR A 174 -16.88 -5.89 17.09
N VAL A 175 -16.08 -6.15 16.06
CA VAL A 175 -16.49 -6.99 14.93
C VAL A 175 -16.75 -8.44 15.36
N GLU A 176 -15.87 -9.03 16.19
CA GLU A 176 -15.99 -10.40 16.71
C GLU A 176 -17.24 -10.60 17.57
N ASN A 177 -17.66 -9.58 18.31
CA ASN A 177 -18.86 -9.62 19.17
C ASN A 177 -20.17 -9.68 18.37
N ILE A 178 -20.15 -9.44 17.05
CA ILE A 178 -21.35 -9.53 16.22
C ILE A 178 -21.54 -10.97 15.77
N SER A 179 -22.53 -11.64 16.35
CA SER A 179 -22.86 -13.03 16.09
C SER A 179 -24.01 -13.24 15.09
N ASP A 180 -24.95 -12.29 15.01
CA ASP A 180 -26.13 -12.37 14.14
C ASP A 180 -25.92 -11.59 12.85
N LEU A 181 -25.37 -12.27 11.82
CA LEU A 181 -25.13 -11.67 10.52
C LEU A 181 -26.40 -11.44 9.69
N ALA A 182 -27.43 -12.24 9.95
CA ALA A 182 -28.67 -12.22 9.20
C ALA A 182 -29.49 -10.93 9.45
N HIS A 183 -29.39 -10.36 10.66
CA HIS A 183 -30.23 -9.25 11.09
C HIS A 183 -29.45 -7.94 11.35
N ILE A 184 -28.27 -7.76 10.77
CA ILE A 184 -27.55 -6.49 10.86
C ILE A 184 -28.38 -5.40 10.17
N PRO A 185 -28.78 -4.31 10.89
CA PRO A 185 -29.54 -3.24 10.29
C PRO A 185 -28.77 -2.55 9.16
N CYS A 186 -29.40 -2.47 7.99
CA CYS A 186 -28.85 -1.85 6.79
C CYS A 186 -29.84 -0.91 6.08
N THR A 187 -30.83 -0.41 6.81
CA THR A 187 -31.81 0.55 6.31
C THR A 187 -31.82 1.75 7.24
N GLY A 188 -31.29 2.86 6.79
CA GLY A 188 -31.20 4.11 7.54
C GLY A 188 -31.80 5.30 6.81
N SER A 189 -31.79 6.48 7.44
CA SER A 189 -32.26 7.71 6.80
C SER A 189 -31.35 8.12 5.65
N LYS A 190 -31.95 8.39 4.49
CA LYS A 190 -31.23 8.91 3.32
C LYS A 190 -30.66 10.32 3.55
N GLU A 191 -31.17 11.06 4.54
CA GLU A 191 -30.69 12.39 4.90
C GLU A 191 -29.28 12.35 5.52
N LEU A 192 -28.86 11.19 6.04
CA LEU A 192 -27.53 10.97 6.56
C LEU A 192 -26.47 10.70 5.47
N LEU A 193 -26.91 10.53 4.20
CA LEU A 193 -26.02 10.21 3.09
C LEU A 193 -25.78 11.44 2.21
N THR A 194 -24.57 11.95 2.21
CA THR A 194 -24.08 13.01 1.31
C THR A 194 -23.20 12.40 0.23
N ARG A 195 -23.43 12.76 -1.02
CA ARG A 195 -22.59 12.32 -2.15
C ARG A 195 -21.42 13.25 -2.34
N LEU A 196 -20.23 12.69 -2.52
CA LEU A 196 -19.01 13.39 -2.92
C LEU A 196 -18.74 13.11 -4.41
N GLY A 197 -18.17 14.08 -5.09
CA GLY A 197 -17.86 14.04 -6.51
C GLY A 197 -16.55 14.71 -6.86
N GLN A 198 -16.41 15.11 -8.12
CA GLN A 198 -15.19 15.67 -8.69
C GLN A 198 -14.75 17.02 -8.09
N ASP A 199 -15.64 17.77 -7.47
CA ASP A 199 -15.34 18.97 -6.70
C ASP A 199 -14.41 18.68 -5.50
N THR A 200 -14.64 17.56 -4.80
CA THR A 200 -13.76 17.11 -3.72
C THR A 200 -12.40 16.65 -4.26
N VAL A 201 -12.38 15.98 -5.41
CA VAL A 201 -11.13 15.60 -6.08
C VAL A 201 -10.36 16.84 -6.52
N ASP A 202 -11.03 17.89 -7.00
CA ASP A 202 -10.37 19.14 -7.39
C ASP A 202 -9.73 19.85 -6.19
N LEU A 203 -10.37 19.85 -5.03
CA LEU A 203 -9.76 20.33 -3.78
C LEU A 203 -8.51 19.54 -3.41
N PHE A 204 -8.55 18.22 -3.55
CA PHE A 204 -7.38 17.36 -3.34
C PHE A 204 -6.26 17.71 -4.32
N ILE A 205 -6.55 17.87 -5.62
CA ILE A 205 -5.56 18.25 -6.64
C ILE A 205 -4.88 19.58 -6.30
N GLU A 206 -5.63 20.61 -5.90
CA GLU A 206 -5.05 21.90 -5.50
C GLU A 206 -4.19 21.77 -4.23
N GLU A 207 -4.56 20.89 -3.30
CA GLU A 207 -3.77 20.67 -2.09
C GLU A 207 -2.43 19.99 -2.41
N ILE A 208 -2.45 18.90 -3.19
CA ILE A 208 -1.23 18.17 -3.53
C ILE A 208 -0.33 18.96 -4.49
N TYR A 209 -0.89 19.84 -5.32
CA TYR A 209 -0.11 20.71 -6.19
C TYR A 209 0.83 21.64 -5.41
N LYS A 210 0.57 21.91 -4.13
CA LYS A 210 1.49 22.67 -3.26
C LYS A 210 2.86 21.99 -3.14
N GLN A 211 2.94 20.68 -3.37
CA GLN A 211 4.18 19.92 -3.38
C GLN A 211 4.98 20.04 -4.70
N SER A 212 4.39 20.63 -5.75
CA SER A 212 5.08 20.86 -7.02
C SER A 212 6.37 21.66 -6.81
N THR A 213 7.46 21.18 -7.37
CA THR A 213 8.78 21.83 -7.34
C THR A 213 8.98 22.77 -8.54
N LEU A 214 8.38 22.45 -9.69
CA LEU A 214 8.49 23.26 -10.92
C LEU A 214 7.40 24.33 -11.04
N LYS A 215 6.36 24.31 -10.21
CA LYS A 215 5.28 25.31 -10.15
C LYS A 215 4.64 25.59 -11.53
N GLY A 216 4.38 24.53 -12.31
CA GLY A 216 3.78 24.62 -13.63
C GLY A 216 4.76 24.92 -14.77
N ASN A 217 6.06 25.04 -14.49
CA ASN A 217 7.10 25.26 -15.50
C ASN A 217 7.66 23.93 -16.04
N ALA A 218 6.78 22.97 -16.29
CA ALA A 218 7.14 21.72 -16.95
C ALA A 218 7.73 22.00 -18.35
N GLY A 219 8.69 21.14 -18.76
CA GLY A 219 9.28 21.17 -20.09
C GLY A 219 8.52 20.30 -21.08
N ASN A 220 9.27 19.64 -21.96
CA ASN A 220 8.76 18.81 -23.04
C ASN A 220 8.91 17.31 -22.73
N LEU A 221 8.73 16.88 -21.49
CA LEU A 221 8.75 15.48 -21.13
C LEU A 221 7.55 14.76 -21.78
N LYS A 222 7.82 13.70 -22.55
CA LYS A 222 6.80 12.85 -23.14
C LYS A 222 6.51 11.68 -22.21
N ILE A 223 5.28 11.58 -21.75
CA ILE A 223 4.86 10.66 -20.70
C ILE A 223 3.86 9.67 -21.27
N VAL A 224 4.04 8.38 -20.97
CA VAL A 224 2.99 7.37 -21.07
C VAL A 224 2.49 7.05 -19.66
N TYR A 225 1.18 7.12 -19.46
CA TYR A 225 0.54 6.77 -18.21
C TYR A 225 -0.44 5.61 -18.37
N THR A 226 -0.42 4.68 -17.42
CA THR A 226 -1.46 3.66 -17.29
C THR A 226 -2.03 3.64 -15.88
N PRO A 227 -3.36 3.77 -15.71
CA PRO A 227 -4.04 3.54 -14.44
C PRO A 227 -4.20 2.04 -14.10
N ILE A 228 -3.78 1.13 -14.98
CA ILE A 228 -3.96 -0.32 -14.86
C ILE A 228 -5.42 -0.65 -14.47
N HIS A 229 -6.39 -0.09 -15.20
CA HIS A 229 -7.84 -0.20 -14.95
C HIS A 229 -8.31 0.34 -13.59
N GLY A 230 -7.49 1.13 -12.89
CA GLY A 230 -7.76 1.62 -11.52
C GLY A 230 -8.40 2.99 -11.45
N SER A 231 -8.53 3.50 -10.22
CA SER A 231 -9.14 4.79 -9.87
C SER A 231 -8.25 6.01 -10.19
N GLY A 232 -6.96 5.80 -10.46
CA GLY A 232 -5.99 6.88 -10.67
C GLY A 232 -6.14 7.65 -11.98
N ASN A 233 -6.90 7.17 -12.97
CA ASN A 233 -6.98 7.77 -14.31
C ASN A 233 -7.22 9.29 -14.28
N ILE A 234 -8.31 9.72 -13.66
CA ILE A 234 -8.69 11.14 -13.63
C ILE A 234 -7.77 11.97 -12.73
N PRO A 235 -7.52 11.60 -11.46
CA PRO A 235 -6.67 12.38 -10.57
C PRO A 235 -5.23 12.56 -11.08
N VAL A 236 -4.60 11.51 -11.61
CA VAL A 236 -3.22 11.60 -12.14
C VAL A 236 -3.15 12.50 -13.37
N ARG A 237 -4.11 12.39 -14.28
CA ARG A 237 -4.17 13.30 -15.45
C ARG A 237 -4.40 14.75 -15.04
N LYS A 238 -5.26 15.00 -14.04
CA LYS A 238 -5.50 16.35 -13.51
C LYS A 238 -4.24 16.96 -12.92
N ILE A 239 -3.50 16.21 -12.09
CA ILE A 239 -2.29 16.75 -11.46
C ILE A 239 -1.16 16.95 -12.46
N LEU A 240 -0.96 16.05 -13.43
CA LEU A 240 0.02 16.24 -14.49
C LEU A 240 -0.30 17.48 -15.34
N LYS A 241 -1.57 17.65 -15.74
CA LYS A 241 -2.02 18.85 -16.45
C LYS A 241 -1.81 20.11 -15.61
N ARG A 242 -2.11 20.06 -14.30
CA ARG A 242 -1.90 21.17 -13.36
C ARG A 242 -0.42 21.50 -13.20
N GLY A 243 0.47 20.50 -13.28
CA GLY A 243 1.93 20.62 -13.31
C GLY A 243 2.49 21.17 -14.62
N GLY A 244 1.66 21.35 -15.65
CA GLY A 244 2.06 21.88 -16.95
C GLY A 244 2.49 20.81 -17.97
N PHE A 245 2.33 19.53 -17.68
CA PHE A 245 2.62 18.47 -18.64
C PHE A 245 1.50 18.34 -19.66
N THR A 246 1.82 18.53 -20.93
CA THR A 246 0.86 18.54 -22.05
C THR A 246 1.03 17.34 -22.99
N ASP A 247 2.20 16.68 -22.99
CA ASP A 247 2.51 15.52 -23.83
C ASP A 247 2.35 14.21 -23.00
N VAL A 248 1.09 13.92 -22.62
CA VAL A 248 0.72 12.75 -21.80
C VAL A 248 -0.18 11.84 -22.60
N HIS A 249 0.29 10.60 -22.84
CA HIS A 249 -0.39 9.56 -23.59
C HIS A 249 -0.88 8.46 -22.63
N ILE A 250 -2.13 8.08 -22.77
CA ILE A 250 -2.75 7.05 -21.93
C ILE A 250 -2.75 5.70 -22.66
N VAL A 251 -2.51 4.63 -21.93
CA VAL A 251 -2.70 3.27 -22.45
C VAL A 251 -4.21 3.01 -22.58
N GLU A 252 -4.76 3.19 -23.77
CA GLU A 252 -6.20 3.19 -24.03
C GLU A 252 -6.89 1.92 -23.53
N SER A 253 -6.27 0.74 -23.71
CA SER A 253 -6.82 -0.54 -23.28
C SER A 253 -6.85 -0.73 -21.75
N GLN A 254 -6.16 0.14 -20.99
CA GLN A 254 -6.10 0.13 -19.53
C GLN A 254 -6.72 1.39 -18.89
N GLU A 255 -7.23 2.32 -19.71
CA GLU A 255 -7.73 3.63 -19.26
C GLU A 255 -8.97 3.52 -18.39
N LYS A 256 -9.94 2.70 -18.80
CA LYS A 256 -11.24 2.59 -18.11
C LYS A 256 -11.12 1.70 -16.87
N PRO A 257 -11.75 2.10 -15.75
CA PRO A 257 -11.90 1.23 -14.59
C PRO A 257 -12.55 -0.10 -14.97
N ASP A 258 -11.90 -1.23 -14.64
CA ASP A 258 -12.43 -2.58 -14.90
C ASP A 258 -11.92 -3.57 -13.84
N GLY A 259 -12.82 -4.06 -12.99
CA GLY A 259 -12.52 -5.00 -11.90
C GLY A 259 -12.04 -6.38 -12.35
N ASN A 260 -12.11 -6.70 -13.65
CA ASN A 260 -11.58 -7.95 -14.20
C ASN A 260 -10.10 -7.83 -14.59
N PHE A 261 -9.55 -6.61 -14.65
CA PHE A 261 -8.14 -6.36 -15.03
C PHE A 261 -7.69 -7.16 -16.28
N PRO A 262 -8.41 -7.07 -17.42
CA PRO A 262 -8.30 -8.03 -18.54
C PRO A 262 -6.92 -8.05 -19.21
N THR A 263 -6.06 -7.08 -18.96
CA THR A 263 -4.77 -6.93 -19.62
C THR A 263 -3.58 -7.37 -18.76
N VAL A 264 -3.82 -7.75 -17.50
CA VAL A 264 -2.76 -8.11 -16.54
C VAL A 264 -3.19 -9.28 -15.66
N SER A 265 -2.23 -10.08 -15.19
CA SER A 265 -2.48 -11.18 -14.26
C SER A 265 -2.81 -10.66 -12.85
N ALA A 266 -2.15 -9.57 -12.45
CA ALA A 266 -2.39 -8.81 -11.24
C ALA A 266 -2.08 -7.33 -11.51
N PRO A 267 -2.91 -6.40 -11.05
CA PRO A 267 -2.75 -4.96 -11.31
C PRO A 267 -1.71 -4.33 -10.38
N ASN A 268 -0.48 -4.87 -10.38
CA ASN A 268 0.62 -4.44 -9.51
C ASN A 268 1.72 -3.76 -10.32
N PRO A 269 1.96 -2.43 -10.17
CA PRO A 269 2.99 -1.71 -10.90
C PRO A 269 4.44 -2.11 -10.55
N GLU A 270 4.65 -2.96 -9.55
CA GLU A 270 5.93 -3.61 -9.27
C GLU A 270 6.28 -4.67 -10.33
N ASN A 271 5.26 -5.23 -10.99
CA ASN A 271 5.43 -6.27 -11.98
C ASN A 271 5.66 -5.67 -13.36
N GLN A 272 6.63 -6.19 -14.07
CA GLN A 272 6.96 -5.72 -15.42
C GLN A 272 5.78 -5.92 -16.39
N ASP A 273 5.00 -7.00 -16.28
CA ASP A 273 3.85 -7.30 -17.13
C ASP A 273 2.76 -6.22 -17.01
N ALA A 274 2.58 -5.63 -15.83
CA ALA A 274 1.60 -4.57 -15.60
C ALA A 274 1.90 -3.28 -16.39
N LEU A 275 3.19 -2.99 -16.63
CA LEU A 275 3.63 -1.82 -17.40
C LEU A 275 3.95 -2.14 -18.88
N GLN A 276 3.86 -3.40 -19.30
CA GLN A 276 4.30 -3.84 -20.64
C GLN A 276 3.59 -3.11 -21.78
N LEU A 277 2.27 -2.88 -21.67
CA LEU A 277 1.52 -2.14 -22.70
C LEU A 277 1.94 -0.67 -22.75
N GLY A 278 2.22 -0.07 -21.59
CA GLY A 278 2.78 1.27 -21.51
C GLY A 278 4.17 1.37 -22.13
N ILE A 279 5.04 0.41 -21.86
CA ILE A 279 6.39 0.35 -22.43
C ILE A 279 6.33 0.16 -23.96
N LYS A 280 5.40 -0.67 -24.45
CA LYS A 280 5.17 -0.85 -25.90
C LYS A 280 4.75 0.47 -26.55
N LEU A 281 3.71 1.11 -26.03
CA LEU A 281 3.25 2.41 -26.53
C LEU A 281 4.37 3.46 -26.48
N ALA A 282 5.11 3.51 -25.37
CA ALA A 282 6.24 4.42 -25.20
C ALA A 282 7.33 4.22 -26.28
N GLY A 283 7.63 2.96 -26.62
CA GLY A 283 8.56 2.63 -27.70
C GLY A 283 8.07 3.08 -29.09
N GLU A 284 6.77 2.98 -29.35
CA GLU A 284 6.15 3.41 -30.61
C GLU A 284 6.19 4.93 -30.82
N ILE A 285 6.01 5.71 -29.74
CA ILE A 285 5.94 7.18 -29.80
C ILE A 285 7.23 7.88 -29.34
N GLY A 286 8.21 7.12 -28.87
CA GLY A 286 9.47 7.66 -28.33
C GLY A 286 9.24 8.46 -27.05
N ALA A 287 8.50 7.92 -26.07
CA ALA A 287 8.28 8.58 -24.80
C ALA A 287 9.50 8.47 -23.86
N ASP A 288 9.69 9.47 -23.01
CA ASP A 288 10.81 9.53 -22.07
C ASP A 288 10.60 8.61 -20.86
N ILE A 289 9.33 8.49 -20.43
CA ILE A 289 8.96 7.78 -19.21
C ILE A 289 7.58 7.12 -19.36
N VAL A 290 7.44 5.96 -18.73
CA VAL A 290 6.16 5.29 -18.47
C VAL A 290 5.91 5.31 -16.98
N ILE A 291 4.72 5.69 -16.55
CA ILE A 291 4.28 5.56 -15.16
C ILE A 291 2.98 4.76 -15.10
N GLY A 292 2.79 3.99 -14.03
CA GLY A 292 1.58 3.19 -13.82
C GLY A 292 1.20 3.10 -12.36
N THR A 293 -0.12 3.20 -12.06
CA THR A 293 -0.68 3.14 -10.71
C THR A 293 -1.52 1.89 -10.50
N ASP A 294 -1.54 1.37 -9.27
CA ASP A 294 -2.41 0.26 -8.91
C ASP A 294 -3.89 0.70 -8.76
N PRO A 295 -4.84 -0.24 -8.58
CA PRO A 295 -6.27 0.09 -8.61
C PRO A 295 -6.75 1.15 -7.63
N ASP A 296 -6.20 1.21 -6.43
CA ASP A 296 -6.51 2.20 -5.39
C ASP A 296 -5.51 3.37 -5.35
N SER A 297 -4.59 3.41 -6.35
CA SER A 297 -3.63 4.49 -6.62
C SER A 297 -2.85 4.97 -5.40
N ASP A 298 -2.49 4.02 -4.55
CA ASP A 298 -1.57 4.23 -3.44
C ASP A 298 -0.13 3.87 -3.81
N ARG A 299 0.10 3.13 -4.94
CA ARG A 299 1.41 2.77 -5.47
C ARG A 299 1.59 3.24 -6.89
N ILE A 300 2.86 3.55 -7.23
CA ILE A 300 3.25 3.94 -8.58
C ILE A 300 4.58 3.31 -8.98
N GLY A 301 4.60 2.67 -10.15
CA GLY A 301 5.80 2.20 -10.82
C GLY A 301 6.19 3.09 -11.99
N ALA A 302 7.47 3.09 -12.35
CA ALA A 302 7.97 3.83 -13.50
C ALA A 302 9.03 3.06 -14.28
N ALA A 303 8.99 3.21 -15.62
CA ALA A 303 10.03 2.75 -16.52
C ALA A 303 10.56 3.94 -17.34
N VAL A 304 11.87 4.09 -17.41
CA VAL A 304 12.57 5.25 -17.99
C VAL A 304 13.35 4.83 -19.22
N LEU A 305 13.25 5.61 -20.29
CA LEU A 305 14.05 5.42 -21.50
C LEU A 305 15.52 5.79 -21.22
N HIS A 306 16.42 4.84 -21.45
CA HIS A 306 17.86 5.05 -21.39
C HIS A 306 18.57 4.21 -22.44
N ASN A 307 19.41 4.84 -23.26
CA ASN A 307 20.15 4.17 -24.36
C ASN A 307 19.27 3.29 -25.25
N GLY A 308 18.07 3.79 -25.62
CA GLY A 308 17.12 3.10 -26.51
C GLY A 308 16.34 1.94 -25.87
N LYS A 309 16.41 1.74 -24.53
CA LYS A 309 15.67 0.71 -23.79
C LYS A 309 14.94 1.32 -22.60
N TYR A 310 13.83 0.70 -22.20
CA TYR A 310 13.10 1.09 -20.97
C TYR A 310 13.57 0.24 -19.79
N PHE A 311 13.95 0.92 -18.72
CA PHE A 311 14.41 0.32 -17.47
C PHE A 311 13.39 0.59 -16.35
N LEU A 312 12.89 -0.47 -15.76
CA LEU A 312 12.03 -0.40 -14.60
C LEU A 312 12.85 0.02 -13.37
N ILE A 313 12.37 1.03 -12.64
CA ILE A 313 13.03 1.50 -11.42
C ILE A 313 12.32 0.86 -10.22
N SER A 314 13.07 0.17 -9.35
CA SER A 314 12.52 -0.43 -8.12
C SER A 314 12.07 0.62 -7.12
N GLY A 315 11.15 0.24 -6.21
CA GLY A 315 10.59 1.15 -5.20
C GLY A 315 11.64 1.86 -4.35
N SER A 316 12.62 1.13 -3.83
CA SER A 316 13.73 1.73 -3.05
C SER A 316 14.56 2.71 -3.87
N ARG A 317 14.87 2.38 -5.14
CA ARG A 317 15.66 3.26 -6.03
C ARG A 317 14.86 4.52 -6.41
N MET A 318 13.57 4.39 -6.69
CA MET A 318 12.70 5.55 -6.94
C MET A 318 12.57 6.42 -5.68
N GLY A 319 12.44 5.81 -4.51
CA GLY A 319 12.44 6.53 -3.23
C GLY A 319 13.74 7.32 -3.03
N ALA A 320 14.90 6.72 -3.30
CA ALA A 320 16.20 7.40 -3.22
C ALA A 320 16.34 8.55 -4.21
N LEU A 321 15.87 8.38 -5.45
CA LEU A 321 15.81 9.45 -6.46
C LEU A 321 14.94 10.62 -5.99
N LEU A 322 13.75 10.32 -5.46
CA LEU A 322 12.83 11.34 -4.94
C LEU A 322 13.41 12.05 -3.71
N VAL A 323 14.06 11.32 -2.78
CA VAL A 323 14.79 11.93 -1.67
C VAL A 323 15.85 12.91 -2.17
N ASN A 324 16.72 12.47 -3.09
CA ASN A 324 17.74 13.33 -3.67
C ASN A 324 17.15 14.58 -4.33
N TYR A 325 16.13 14.39 -5.15
CA TYR A 325 15.48 15.48 -5.88
C TYR A 325 14.79 16.49 -4.95
N LEU A 326 13.96 16.00 -4.02
CA LEU A 326 13.22 16.85 -3.10
C LEU A 326 14.13 17.65 -2.17
N LEU A 327 15.17 17.01 -1.62
CA LEU A 327 16.12 17.71 -0.74
C LEU A 327 16.96 18.72 -1.51
N MET A 328 17.35 18.41 -2.74
CA MET A 328 18.04 19.35 -3.62
C MET A 328 17.15 20.57 -3.93
N MET A 329 15.87 20.35 -4.26
CA MET A 329 14.93 21.43 -4.61
C MET A 329 14.56 22.29 -3.40
N LYS A 330 14.42 21.69 -2.21
CA LYS A 330 14.15 22.42 -0.96
C LYS A 330 15.37 23.23 -0.49
N GLY A 331 16.56 22.72 -0.65
CA GLY A 331 17.80 23.44 -0.37
C GLY A 331 17.79 24.18 0.98
N LYS A 332 17.74 25.52 0.95
CA LYS A 332 17.77 26.38 2.14
C LYS A 332 16.50 26.34 2.99
N GLU A 333 15.40 25.77 2.49
CA GLU A 333 14.16 25.62 3.25
C GLU A 333 14.24 24.46 4.26
N LEU A 334 15.26 23.59 4.13
CA LEU A 334 15.48 22.51 5.07
C LEU A 334 15.91 23.06 6.44
N THR A 335 15.30 22.48 7.49
CA THR A 335 15.56 22.87 8.89
C THR A 335 16.15 21.68 9.66
N GLY A 336 16.64 21.90 10.87
CA GLY A 336 17.08 20.80 11.76
C GLY A 336 15.98 19.84 12.18
N LYS A 337 14.70 20.16 11.88
CA LYS A 337 13.55 19.29 12.11
C LYS A 337 13.10 18.53 10.86
N SER A 338 13.63 18.88 9.68
CA SER A 338 13.26 18.23 8.42
C SER A 338 13.55 16.74 8.50
N THR A 339 12.54 15.92 8.20
CA THR A 339 12.59 14.48 8.46
C THR A 339 12.01 13.71 7.28
N ILE A 340 12.71 12.64 6.91
CA ILE A 340 12.25 11.60 6.01
C ILE A 340 11.87 10.38 6.84
N ILE A 341 10.78 9.70 6.49
CA ILE A 341 10.36 8.48 7.17
C ILE A 341 10.39 7.32 6.18
N THR A 342 11.00 6.20 6.59
CA THR A 342 11.06 4.98 5.79
C THR A 342 10.82 3.75 6.66
N THR A 343 10.92 2.54 6.11
CA THR A 343 10.73 1.32 6.90
C THR A 343 12.04 0.60 7.17
N ILE A 344 12.02 -0.27 8.18
CA ILE A 344 13.18 -1.12 8.56
C ILE A 344 13.65 -2.05 7.43
N VAL A 345 12.83 -2.24 6.38
CA VAL A 345 13.15 -3.11 5.22
C VAL A 345 13.31 -2.33 3.91
N THR A 346 13.31 -1.01 3.97
CA THR A 346 13.56 -0.14 2.80
C THR A 346 15.06 0.10 2.61
N GLY A 347 15.53 0.15 1.36
CA GLY A 347 16.96 0.28 1.03
C GLY A 347 17.64 1.52 1.61
N GLY A 348 18.92 1.38 1.97
CA GLY A 348 19.64 2.36 2.78
C GLY A 348 20.14 3.62 2.06
N ILE A 349 20.21 3.63 0.72
CA ILE A 349 20.81 4.76 -0.03
C ILE A 349 20.09 6.10 0.20
N GLY A 350 18.75 6.08 0.36
CA GLY A 350 17.99 7.30 0.67
C GLY A 350 18.36 7.91 2.02
N ARG A 351 18.76 7.09 3.01
CA ARG A 351 19.28 7.55 4.29
C ARG A 351 20.64 8.23 4.13
N ASP A 352 21.54 7.62 3.35
CA ASP A 352 22.87 8.19 3.09
C ASP A 352 22.75 9.56 2.39
N ILE A 353 21.83 9.67 1.43
CA ILE A 353 21.50 10.94 0.76
C ILE A 353 20.97 11.98 1.76
N ALA A 354 19.99 11.62 2.59
CA ALA A 354 19.40 12.53 3.58
C ALA A 354 20.45 13.06 4.56
N GLY A 355 21.38 12.19 5.00
CA GLY A 355 22.48 12.55 5.88
C GLY A 355 23.37 13.66 5.30
N LYS A 356 23.63 13.67 3.98
CA LYS A 356 24.40 14.74 3.32
C LYS A 356 23.73 16.12 3.43
N TYR A 357 22.39 16.15 3.43
CA TYR A 357 21.61 17.39 3.59
C TYR A 357 21.35 17.74 5.06
N GLY A 358 21.86 16.96 6.03
CA GLY A 358 21.57 17.15 7.46
C GLY A 358 20.11 16.89 7.84
N VAL A 359 19.40 16.11 7.03
CA VAL A 359 18.00 15.75 7.23
C VAL A 359 17.91 14.45 8.04
N GLN A 360 17.03 14.45 9.04
CA GLN A 360 16.80 13.29 9.88
C GLN A 360 16.08 12.18 9.11
N VAL A 361 16.37 10.92 9.45
CA VAL A 361 15.67 9.76 8.92
C VAL A 361 15.15 8.91 10.06
N GLU A 362 13.84 8.76 10.13
CA GLU A 362 13.20 7.80 11.03
C GLU A 362 12.81 6.52 10.30
N GLU A 363 13.03 5.39 10.96
CA GLU A 363 12.57 4.09 10.48
C GLU A 363 11.33 3.66 11.27
N THR A 364 10.35 3.10 10.55
CA THR A 364 9.17 2.47 11.13
C THR A 364 9.12 0.98 10.79
N LEU A 365 8.20 0.24 11.41
CA LEU A 365 7.84 -1.09 10.94
C LEU A 365 7.24 -1.00 9.52
N THR A 366 7.17 -2.15 8.83
CA THR A 366 6.59 -2.23 7.49
C THR A 366 5.10 -1.92 7.50
N GLY A 367 4.69 -1.01 6.64
CA GLY A 367 3.31 -0.55 6.48
C GLY A 367 3.16 0.94 6.70
N PHE A 368 2.64 1.61 5.70
CA PHE A 368 2.56 3.08 5.66
C PHE A 368 1.74 3.70 6.81
N LYS A 369 0.87 2.90 7.45
CA LYS A 369 0.13 3.31 8.66
C LYS A 369 1.06 3.78 9.79
N TYR A 370 2.26 3.21 9.91
CA TYR A 370 3.23 3.65 10.91
C TYR A 370 3.91 4.97 10.51
N ILE A 371 4.12 5.18 9.20
CA ILE A 371 4.57 6.48 8.68
C ILE A 371 3.50 7.54 8.97
N GLY A 372 2.22 7.23 8.67
CA GLY A 372 1.08 8.10 8.95
C GLY A 372 0.92 8.42 10.46
N GLU A 373 1.13 7.42 11.34
CA GLU A 373 1.12 7.61 12.80
C GLU A 373 2.21 8.60 13.25
N LYS A 374 3.45 8.44 12.74
CA LYS A 374 4.56 9.38 13.02
C LYS A 374 4.23 10.80 12.54
N MET A 375 3.70 10.93 11.33
CA MET A 375 3.26 12.25 10.81
C MET A 375 2.21 12.89 11.71
N SER A 376 1.25 12.11 12.21
CA SER A 376 0.21 12.59 13.13
C SER A 376 0.78 12.96 14.50
N GLN A 377 1.85 12.28 14.96
CA GLN A 377 2.61 12.65 16.14
C GLN A 377 3.31 13.99 15.93
N TYR A 378 4.03 14.18 14.83
CA TYR A 378 4.75 15.42 14.51
C TYR A 378 3.82 16.64 14.41
N GLU A 379 2.63 16.44 13.83
CA GLU A 379 1.62 17.50 13.75
C GLU A 379 1.13 17.94 15.15
N LYS A 380 1.09 17.02 16.12
CA LYS A 380 0.64 17.31 17.51
C LYS A 380 1.71 17.98 18.35
N ASP A 381 2.96 17.50 18.26
CA ASP A 381 4.04 17.92 19.17
C ASP A 381 5.04 18.91 18.54
N GLY A 382 4.99 19.11 17.23
CA GLY A 382 5.91 19.98 16.50
C GLY A 382 7.38 19.56 16.59
N SER A 383 7.64 18.28 16.92
CA SER A 383 8.99 17.75 17.11
C SER A 383 9.78 17.69 15.81
N HIS A 384 9.12 17.34 14.71
CA HIS A 384 9.72 17.13 13.40
C HIS A 384 8.87 17.76 12.30
N GLU A 385 9.49 17.97 11.13
CA GLU A 385 8.86 18.44 9.91
C GLU A 385 8.92 17.32 8.85
N PHE A 386 7.78 16.72 8.54
CA PHE A 386 7.71 15.67 7.53
C PHE A 386 7.94 16.24 6.12
N ILE A 387 8.96 15.72 5.44
CA ILE A 387 9.27 16.10 4.05
C ILE A 387 8.77 15.02 3.08
N PHE A 388 9.12 13.76 3.34
CA PHE A 388 8.84 12.65 2.44
C PHE A 388 8.83 11.33 3.22
N GLY A 389 7.94 10.42 2.83
CA GLY A 389 7.91 9.05 3.34
C GLY A 389 7.81 8.06 2.19
N TYR A 390 8.48 6.88 2.33
CA TYR A 390 8.43 5.87 1.29
C TYR A 390 8.72 4.46 1.80
N GLU A 391 8.20 3.49 1.06
CA GLU A 391 8.44 2.06 1.23
C GLU A 391 9.05 1.45 -0.03
N GLU A 392 9.79 0.35 0.12
CA GLU A 392 10.35 -0.43 -0.99
C GLU A 392 9.27 -0.96 -1.94
N SER A 393 8.04 -1.08 -1.45
CA SER A 393 6.86 -1.59 -2.16
C SER A 393 6.14 -0.53 -2.99
N TYR A 394 6.88 0.43 -3.57
CA TYR A 394 6.37 1.43 -4.53
C TYR A 394 5.33 2.41 -3.94
N GLY A 395 5.30 2.57 -2.63
CA GLY A 395 4.46 3.51 -1.91
C GLY A 395 5.25 4.73 -1.44
N TYR A 396 4.74 5.93 -1.72
CA TYR A 396 5.40 7.21 -1.42
C TYR A 396 4.38 8.25 -0.98
N LEU A 397 4.84 9.23 -0.20
CA LEU A 397 4.05 10.41 0.16
C LEU A 397 4.97 11.62 0.32
N ALA A 398 4.62 12.74 -0.30
CA ALA A 398 5.19 14.06 -0.03
C ALA A 398 4.08 15.01 0.44
N GLY A 399 4.38 15.84 1.44
CA GLY A 399 3.38 16.72 2.04
C GLY A 399 2.53 16.05 3.12
N THR A 400 1.62 16.83 3.72
CA THR A 400 0.88 16.42 4.92
C THR A 400 -0.64 16.33 4.71
N HIS A 401 -1.09 16.36 3.46
CA HIS A 401 -2.50 16.32 3.07
C HIS A 401 -3.17 14.97 3.37
N ALA A 402 -2.40 13.90 3.31
CA ALA A 402 -2.81 12.53 3.58
C ALA A 402 -1.96 11.88 4.68
N ARG A 403 -2.35 10.66 5.12
CA ARG A 403 -1.62 9.81 6.07
C ARG A 403 -1.44 8.39 5.53
N ASP A 404 -1.55 8.25 4.22
CA ASP A 404 -1.26 7.02 3.47
C ASP A 404 -0.50 7.38 2.19
N LYS A 405 -0.01 6.36 1.49
CA LYS A 405 0.69 6.49 0.21
C LYS A 405 -0.16 7.24 -0.81
N ASP A 406 0.48 8.05 -1.62
CA ASP A 406 -0.18 8.85 -2.65
C ASP A 406 0.55 8.75 -3.99
N ALA A 407 0.02 7.91 -4.88
CA ALA A 407 0.55 7.79 -6.23
C ALA A 407 0.24 9.01 -7.09
N VAL A 408 -0.75 9.83 -6.74
CA VAL A 408 -1.15 11.01 -7.54
C VAL A 408 -0.12 12.12 -7.38
N VAL A 409 0.24 12.50 -6.12
CA VAL A 409 1.33 13.47 -5.90
C VAL A 409 2.66 12.93 -6.37
N THR A 410 2.89 11.62 -6.21
CA THR A 410 4.14 10.99 -6.62
C THR A 410 4.30 10.97 -8.14
N ALA A 411 3.22 10.78 -8.91
CA ALA A 411 3.24 10.91 -10.37
C ALA A 411 3.72 12.29 -10.82
N LEU A 412 3.22 13.36 -10.18
CA LEU A 412 3.70 14.72 -10.45
C LEU A 412 5.21 14.83 -10.17
N LEU A 413 5.65 14.42 -8.98
CA LEU A 413 7.04 14.58 -8.55
C LEU A 413 8.02 13.72 -9.38
N ILE A 414 7.65 12.50 -9.78
CA ILE A 414 8.46 11.68 -10.70
C ILE A 414 8.60 12.37 -12.06
N CYS A 415 7.52 12.91 -12.61
CA CYS A 415 7.57 13.60 -13.90
C CYS A 415 8.34 14.93 -13.81
N GLU A 416 8.18 15.71 -12.74
CA GLU A 416 8.97 16.92 -12.51
C GLU A 416 10.47 16.62 -12.37
N MET A 417 10.81 15.58 -11.62
CA MET A 417 12.19 15.12 -11.48
C MET A 417 12.78 14.68 -12.83
N ALA A 418 12.04 13.88 -13.60
CA ALA A 418 12.48 13.43 -14.90
C ALA A 418 12.69 14.60 -15.89
N ASP A 419 11.78 15.57 -15.89
CA ASP A 419 11.89 16.78 -16.72
C ASP A 419 13.07 17.66 -16.31
N TYR A 420 13.29 17.81 -15.00
CA TYR A 420 14.42 18.57 -14.45
C TYR A 420 15.76 18.00 -14.92
N PHE A 421 15.95 16.69 -14.83
CA PHE A 421 17.20 16.07 -15.26
C PHE A 421 17.31 15.95 -16.77
N LYS A 422 16.21 15.76 -17.50
CA LYS A 422 16.18 15.82 -18.97
C LYS A 422 16.70 17.14 -19.52
N LYS A 423 16.33 18.27 -18.89
CA LYS A 423 16.87 19.60 -19.24
C LYS A 423 18.38 19.71 -19.06
N GLN A 424 18.98 18.84 -18.27
CA GLN A 424 20.43 18.74 -18.06
C GLN A 424 21.08 17.65 -18.95
N GLY A 425 20.33 17.04 -19.86
CA GLY A 425 20.80 15.96 -20.73
C GLY A 425 20.96 14.62 -20.04
N LYS A 426 20.29 14.41 -18.88
CA LYS A 426 20.38 13.18 -18.08
C LYS A 426 19.02 12.48 -18.02
N THR A 427 19.08 11.15 -17.99
CA THR A 427 17.95 10.30 -17.61
C THR A 427 17.99 10.00 -16.10
N LEU A 428 16.91 9.48 -15.51
CA LEU A 428 16.93 9.04 -14.11
C LEU A 428 17.90 7.87 -13.88
N ILE A 429 18.24 7.10 -14.90
CA ILE A 429 19.25 6.03 -14.82
C ILE A 429 20.66 6.64 -14.69
N ASP A 430 20.95 7.74 -15.40
CA ASP A 430 22.22 8.46 -15.23
C ASP A 430 22.35 9.01 -13.81
N VAL A 431 21.26 9.56 -13.26
CA VAL A 431 21.24 10.04 -11.87
C VAL A 431 21.48 8.90 -10.87
N LEU A 432 20.86 7.74 -11.06
CA LEU A 432 21.13 6.56 -10.23
C LEU A 432 22.59 6.13 -10.30
N ALA A 433 23.21 6.18 -11.49
CA ALA A 433 24.62 5.86 -11.64
C ALA A 433 25.54 6.89 -10.91
N GLU A 434 25.17 8.17 -10.91
CA GLU A 434 25.87 9.21 -10.15
C GLU A 434 25.74 8.97 -8.64
N LEU A 435 24.54 8.70 -8.14
CA LEU A 435 24.29 8.36 -6.74
C LEU A 435 25.07 7.10 -6.33
N SER A 436 25.11 6.09 -7.19
CA SER A 436 25.88 4.86 -6.94
C SER A 436 27.40 5.12 -6.85
N LYS A 437 27.93 6.07 -7.61
CA LYS A 437 29.34 6.47 -7.50
C LYS A 437 29.64 7.21 -6.20
N GLU A 438 28.68 8.00 -5.70
CA GLU A 438 28.85 8.81 -4.49
C GLU A 438 28.64 8.00 -3.22
N TYR A 439 27.62 7.12 -3.17
CA TYR A 439 27.20 6.39 -1.95
C TYR A 439 27.49 4.89 -1.98
N GLY A 440 28.10 4.38 -3.05
CA GLY A 440 28.26 2.96 -3.31
C GLY A 440 27.04 2.37 -4.05
N TYR A 441 27.27 1.30 -4.80
CA TYR A 441 26.20 0.58 -5.47
C TYR A 441 25.36 -0.18 -4.43
N CYS A 442 24.05 -0.03 -4.49
CA CYS A 442 23.12 -0.72 -3.61
C CYS A 442 22.13 -1.57 -4.42
N LEU A 443 22.03 -2.85 -4.06
CA LEU A 443 21.07 -3.80 -4.65
C LEU A 443 20.01 -4.15 -3.62
N ASP A 444 18.78 -3.72 -3.85
CA ASP A 444 17.62 -4.09 -3.04
C ASP A 444 16.83 -5.19 -3.74
N LYS A 445 16.63 -6.31 -3.06
CA LYS A 445 15.90 -7.48 -3.59
C LYS A 445 14.98 -8.07 -2.52
N LEU A 446 13.84 -8.57 -2.98
CA LEU A 446 12.88 -9.33 -2.20
C LEU A 446 12.75 -10.75 -2.76
N SER A 447 12.95 -11.74 -1.91
CA SER A 447 12.55 -13.13 -2.17
C SER A 447 11.29 -13.46 -1.36
N SER A 448 10.29 -14.04 -1.99
CA SER A 448 9.03 -14.39 -1.34
C SER A 448 8.72 -15.86 -1.58
N TYR A 449 8.59 -16.63 -0.50
CA TYR A 449 8.34 -18.07 -0.53
C TYR A 449 6.95 -18.35 0.00
N THR A 450 6.10 -18.98 -0.83
CA THR A 450 4.74 -19.39 -0.45
C THR A 450 4.76 -20.82 0.04
N LEU A 451 4.39 -21.03 1.29
CA LEU A 451 4.34 -22.34 1.95
C LEU A 451 2.88 -22.66 2.29
N ALA A 452 2.17 -23.31 1.37
CA ALA A 452 0.73 -23.47 1.43
C ALA A 452 0.25 -24.36 2.59
N GLY A 453 -0.93 -24.04 3.13
CA GLY A 453 -1.66 -24.83 4.10
C GLY A 453 -1.10 -24.81 5.52
N LYS A 454 -1.70 -25.60 6.41
CA LYS A 454 -1.35 -25.67 7.84
C LYS A 454 0.11 -26.08 8.08
N LYS A 455 0.63 -27.00 7.25
CA LYS A 455 2.04 -27.42 7.33
C LYS A 455 2.99 -26.30 6.95
N GLY A 456 2.63 -25.48 5.97
CA GLY A 456 3.42 -24.32 5.56
C GLY A 456 3.51 -23.26 6.65
N LEU A 457 2.42 -22.95 7.33
CA LEU A 457 2.42 -22.03 8.49
C LEU A 457 3.30 -22.53 9.63
N ALA A 458 3.26 -23.85 9.95
CA ALA A 458 4.14 -24.44 10.94
C ALA A 458 5.62 -24.30 10.52
N LYS A 459 5.95 -24.63 9.26
CA LYS A 459 7.32 -24.47 8.71
C LYS A 459 7.81 -23.04 8.81
N ILE A 460 6.97 -22.03 8.52
CA ILE A 460 7.35 -20.62 8.69
C ILE A 460 7.68 -20.30 10.15
N ALA A 461 6.89 -20.78 11.11
CA ALA A 461 7.15 -20.60 12.54
C ALA A 461 8.46 -21.26 12.96
N ASP A 462 8.72 -22.48 12.47
CA ASP A 462 9.95 -23.25 12.75
C ASP A 462 11.20 -22.51 12.18
N ILE A 463 11.11 -21.95 10.97
CA ILE A 463 12.18 -21.13 10.37
C ILE A 463 12.50 -19.93 11.27
N MET A 464 11.49 -19.18 11.70
CA MET A 464 11.70 -18.01 12.56
C MET A 464 12.26 -18.39 13.94
N ALA A 465 11.83 -19.54 14.49
CA ALA A 465 12.38 -20.06 15.75
C ALA A 465 13.84 -20.50 15.60
N ALA A 466 14.17 -21.19 14.50
CA ALA A 466 15.53 -21.62 14.21
C ALA A 466 16.48 -20.44 14.02
N LEU A 467 16.05 -19.38 13.32
CA LEU A 467 16.82 -18.14 13.13
C LEU A 467 17.09 -17.39 14.45
N ARG A 468 16.25 -17.58 15.47
CA ARG A 468 16.44 -16.99 16.81
C ARG A 468 17.31 -17.86 17.73
N ALA A 469 17.29 -19.18 17.53
CA ALA A 469 17.95 -20.13 18.41
C ALA A 469 19.37 -20.49 17.99
N LYS A 470 19.67 -20.44 16.68
CA LYS A 470 21.00 -20.79 16.13
C LYS A 470 21.99 -19.64 16.30
N ASP A 471 23.28 -19.97 16.37
CA ASP A 471 24.32 -19.00 16.07
C ASP A 471 24.24 -18.68 14.56
N VAL A 472 23.56 -17.57 14.23
CA VAL A 472 23.30 -17.18 12.84
C VAL A 472 24.59 -16.88 12.10
N GLN A 473 25.73 -16.67 12.79
CA GLN A 473 27.05 -16.53 12.19
C GLN A 473 27.51 -17.82 11.47
N GLU A 474 26.98 -18.99 11.87
CA GLU A 474 27.22 -20.25 11.13
C GLU A 474 26.51 -20.24 9.77
N ILE A 475 25.39 -19.52 9.63
CA ILE A 475 24.60 -19.41 8.40
C ILE A 475 25.09 -18.21 7.56
N LEU A 476 25.35 -17.08 8.21
CA LEU A 476 25.77 -15.80 7.60
C LEU A 476 27.04 -15.29 8.32
N PRO A 477 28.24 -15.61 7.83
CA PRO A 477 29.51 -15.35 8.54
C PRO A 477 29.87 -13.86 8.70
N ASP A 478 29.24 -12.98 7.92
CA ASP A 478 29.53 -11.54 7.92
C ASP A 478 28.58 -10.71 8.77
N ILE A 479 27.76 -11.32 9.63
CA ILE A 479 26.87 -10.60 10.54
C ILE A 479 27.68 -9.84 11.59
N GLU A 480 27.34 -8.56 11.76
CA GLU A 480 27.83 -7.69 12.83
C GLU A 480 26.79 -7.55 13.95
N GLU A 481 25.50 -7.39 13.60
CA GLU A 481 24.42 -7.16 14.56
C GLU A 481 23.15 -7.92 14.15
N VAL A 482 22.43 -8.45 15.14
CA VAL A 482 21.10 -9.05 14.96
C VAL A 482 20.06 -8.21 15.67
N ARG A 483 19.08 -7.71 14.94
CA ARG A 483 17.92 -6.96 15.47
C ARG A 483 16.68 -7.83 15.45
N ASP A 484 16.21 -8.24 16.63
CA ASP A 484 14.93 -8.99 16.79
C ASP A 484 13.82 -8.05 17.25
N TYR A 485 12.91 -7.76 16.35
CA TYR A 485 11.76 -6.89 16.61
C TYR A 485 10.63 -7.57 17.39
N ALA A 486 10.72 -8.86 17.72
CA ALA A 486 9.66 -9.58 18.43
C ALA A 486 9.35 -9.02 19.84
N LYS A 487 10.29 -8.29 20.43
CA LYS A 487 10.11 -7.65 21.76
C LYS A 487 9.95 -6.14 21.69
N GLY A 488 9.91 -5.58 20.49
CA GLY A 488 10.06 -4.15 20.27
C GLY A 488 11.53 -3.71 20.43
N ILE A 489 11.98 -2.79 19.59
CA ILE A 489 13.34 -2.23 19.59
C ILE A 489 13.26 -0.78 19.09
N ASP A 490 14.13 0.09 19.61
CA ASP A 490 14.26 1.50 19.21
C ASP A 490 12.90 2.28 19.27
N GLY A 491 12.05 1.95 20.23
CA GLY A 491 10.72 2.55 20.38
C GLY A 491 9.66 2.03 19.38
N LEU A 492 10.02 1.07 18.52
CA LEU A 492 9.07 0.40 17.62
C LEU A 492 8.30 -0.69 18.36
N PRO A 493 7.02 -0.90 18.03
CA PRO A 493 6.22 -1.96 18.63
C PRO A 493 6.76 -3.36 18.25
N ALA A 494 6.33 -4.39 19.00
CA ALA A 494 6.70 -5.77 18.72
C ALA A 494 6.14 -6.25 17.39
N GLU A 495 7.01 -6.82 16.54
CA GLU A 495 6.64 -7.48 15.28
C GLU A 495 7.58 -8.66 15.01
N ASN A 496 7.06 -9.71 14.38
CA ASN A 496 7.83 -10.91 14.06
C ASN A 496 8.78 -10.68 12.88
N VAL A 497 9.83 -9.88 13.10
CA VAL A 497 10.87 -9.56 12.11
C VAL A 497 12.24 -9.79 12.73
N LEU A 498 13.15 -10.35 11.94
CA LEU A 498 14.57 -10.42 12.23
C LEU A 498 15.34 -9.64 11.16
N LYS A 499 16.26 -8.76 11.57
CA LYS A 499 17.14 -8.02 10.64
C LYS A 499 18.60 -8.27 11.03
N PHE A 500 19.38 -8.75 10.08
CA PHE A 500 20.79 -9.06 10.19
C PHE A 500 21.58 -7.94 9.52
N ILE A 501 22.36 -7.19 10.27
CA ILE A 501 23.27 -6.15 9.76
C ILE A 501 24.62 -6.81 9.51
N LEU A 502 25.16 -6.61 8.32
CA LEU A 502 26.45 -7.13 7.91
C LEU A 502 27.56 -6.10 8.15
N LYS A 503 28.83 -6.53 8.26
CA LYS A 503 30.00 -5.69 8.53
C LYS A 503 30.21 -4.52 7.55
N ASP A 504 29.68 -4.63 6.34
CA ASP A 504 29.73 -3.58 5.31
C ASP A 504 28.47 -2.69 5.30
N HIS A 505 27.65 -2.77 6.36
CA HIS A 505 26.36 -2.11 6.51
C HIS A 505 25.29 -2.56 5.49
N SER A 506 25.54 -3.63 4.73
CA SER A 506 24.48 -4.38 4.07
C SER A 506 23.56 -5.00 5.11
N TRP A 507 22.32 -5.37 4.72
CA TRP A 507 21.45 -6.05 5.65
C TRP A 507 20.52 -7.04 4.96
N ILE A 508 20.07 -8.02 5.73
CA ILE A 508 19.08 -9.01 5.33
C ILE A 508 17.98 -9.03 6.41
N ALA A 509 16.72 -8.94 6.00
CA ALA A 509 15.60 -9.01 6.94
C ALA A 509 14.65 -10.15 6.57
N VAL A 510 14.18 -10.89 7.55
CA VAL A 510 13.26 -12.02 7.39
C VAL A 510 11.97 -11.72 8.14
N ARG A 511 10.84 -11.86 7.43
CA ARG A 511 9.51 -11.51 7.95
C ARG A 511 8.44 -12.48 7.41
N PRO A 512 7.68 -13.16 8.27
CA PRO A 512 6.45 -13.82 7.87
C PRO A 512 5.40 -12.81 7.39
N SER A 513 4.60 -13.19 6.41
CA SER A 513 3.42 -12.39 6.06
C SER A 513 2.34 -12.54 7.14
N GLY A 514 1.71 -11.43 7.53
CA GLY A 514 0.61 -11.45 8.50
C GLY A 514 -0.73 -11.94 7.92
N THR A 515 -0.86 -12.00 6.59
CA THR A 515 -2.15 -12.27 5.91
C THR A 515 -2.11 -13.49 5.00
N GLU A 516 -0.94 -14.00 4.66
CA GLU A 516 -0.75 -15.09 3.70
C GLU A 516 0.29 -16.09 4.25
N PRO A 517 0.24 -17.37 3.88
CA PRO A 517 1.24 -18.37 4.27
C PRO A 517 2.55 -18.16 3.46
N LYS A 518 3.19 -17.03 3.68
CA LYS A 518 4.42 -16.61 3.00
C LYS A 518 5.48 -16.15 3.99
N ILE A 519 6.73 -16.43 3.66
CA ILE A 519 7.89 -15.82 4.32
C ILE A 519 8.64 -14.96 3.29
N LYS A 520 9.02 -13.76 3.70
CA LYS A 520 9.70 -12.76 2.88
C LYS A 520 11.11 -12.55 3.39
N VAL A 521 12.08 -12.56 2.49
CA VAL A 521 13.48 -12.25 2.76
C VAL A 521 13.86 -11.03 1.95
N TYR A 522 14.11 -9.93 2.64
CA TYR A 522 14.55 -8.66 2.06
C TYR A 522 16.06 -8.58 2.16
N CYS A 523 16.72 -8.16 1.09
CA CYS A 523 18.16 -7.91 1.07
C CYS A 523 18.42 -6.51 0.54
N SER A 524 19.28 -5.76 1.26
CA SER A 524 19.88 -4.51 0.78
C SER A 524 21.39 -4.67 0.87
N LEU A 525 22.03 -4.90 -0.27
CA LEU A 525 23.44 -5.25 -0.35
C LEU A 525 24.24 -4.11 -0.97
N LYS A 526 25.25 -3.62 -0.26
CA LYS A 526 26.22 -2.65 -0.76
C LYS A 526 27.38 -3.36 -1.46
N GLY A 527 27.96 -2.73 -2.47
CA GLY A 527 29.11 -3.24 -3.21
C GLY A 527 29.65 -2.21 -4.19
N LYS A 528 30.68 -2.58 -4.93
CA LYS A 528 31.33 -1.69 -5.89
C LYS A 528 30.52 -1.51 -7.19
N ASP A 529 29.77 -2.56 -7.57
CA ASP A 529 29.02 -2.60 -8.82
C ASP A 529 27.86 -3.62 -8.78
N GLU A 530 27.08 -3.67 -9.86
CA GLU A 530 25.95 -4.58 -10.00
C GLU A 530 26.35 -6.05 -10.03
N GLU A 531 27.48 -6.37 -10.64
CA GLU A 531 27.96 -7.76 -10.78
C GLU A 531 28.30 -8.34 -9.39
N GLU A 532 29.04 -7.61 -8.59
CA GLU A 532 29.41 -8.02 -7.23
C GLU A 532 28.16 -8.20 -6.35
N THR A 533 27.28 -7.21 -6.31
CA THR A 533 26.07 -7.26 -5.46
C THR A 533 25.10 -8.34 -5.92
N SER A 534 24.94 -8.56 -7.23
CA SER A 534 24.11 -9.64 -7.76
C SER A 534 24.65 -11.03 -7.41
N ARG A 535 25.97 -11.22 -7.49
CA ARG A 535 26.62 -12.47 -7.07
C ARG A 535 26.45 -12.71 -5.57
N ARG A 536 26.59 -11.69 -4.74
CA ARG A 536 26.33 -11.78 -3.29
C ARG A 536 24.87 -12.12 -3.00
N PHE A 537 23.94 -11.50 -3.70
CA PHE A 537 22.52 -11.81 -3.54
C PHE A 537 22.23 -13.28 -3.88
N LEU A 538 22.74 -13.81 -4.98
CA LEU A 538 22.57 -15.21 -5.36
C LEU A 538 23.16 -16.15 -4.31
N MET A 539 24.36 -15.85 -3.80
CA MET A 539 24.99 -16.61 -2.72
C MET A 539 24.10 -16.67 -1.46
N TYR A 540 23.58 -15.52 -1.00
CA TYR A 540 22.69 -15.50 0.17
C TYR A 540 21.38 -16.23 -0.10
N LYS A 541 20.81 -16.07 -1.30
CA LYS A 541 19.58 -16.78 -1.71
C LYS A 541 19.77 -18.30 -1.65
N GLU A 542 20.87 -18.81 -2.20
CA GLU A 542 21.20 -20.26 -2.15
C GLU A 542 21.37 -20.75 -0.71
N ILE A 543 21.99 -19.95 0.16
CA ILE A 543 22.13 -20.28 1.59
C ILE A 543 20.73 -20.44 2.24
N TRP A 544 19.82 -19.48 2.03
CA TRP A 544 18.47 -19.53 2.57
C TRP A 544 17.67 -20.72 2.03
N GLU A 545 17.71 -20.94 0.72
CA GLU A 545 16.96 -22.03 0.07
C GLU A 545 17.43 -23.38 0.53
N ARG A 546 18.73 -23.58 0.69
CA ARG A 546 19.32 -24.82 1.20
C ARG A 546 19.06 -25.03 2.68
N GLU A 547 19.27 -24.01 3.52
CA GLU A 547 19.15 -24.14 4.97
C GLU A 547 17.72 -24.42 5.43
N PHE A 548 16.75 -23.86 4.75
CA PHE A 548 15.34 -23.93 5.13
C PHE A 548 14.46 -24.72 4.16
N ASP A 549 15.07 -25.36 3.15
CA ASP A 549 14.35 -26.14 2.14
C ASP A 549 13.17 -25.33 1.55
N LEU A 550 13.51 -24.15 1.00
CA LEU A 550 12.59 -23.14 0.45
C LEU A 550 12.48 -23.21 -1.07
#